data_069248a73b27e525e9f7080e0f1e6439
#
_entry.id   069248a73b27e525e9f7080e0f1e6439
#
_cell.length_a   1.000
_cell.length_b   1.000
_cell.length_c   1.000
_cell.angle_alpha   90.00
_cell.angle_beta   90.00
_cell.angle_gamma   90.00
#
_symmetry.space_group_name_H-M   'P 1'
#
loop_
_entity.id
_entity.type
_entity.pdbx_description
1 polymer ?
#
loop_
_entity_poly.entity_id
_entity_poly.type
_entity_poly.pdbx_seq_one_letter_code
_entity_poly.pdbx_strand_id
1 'polypeptide(L)'
;MSEFDQLYREVILDHYRNPRGHGLLDPHDAQAEGQNPLCGDEVTLSVRFREDGETIDAVGFEGRGCAISQAATSMLTELVQGRTAAEVAVLPKEELLDEIGIPLTPVRLKCALLGLGVLKVALHRSKGTPLPAEWQGLADELNLG
;
A
#
# COMPACT_ATOMS: atom_id res chain seq x y z
N MET A 1 -14.73 20.83 -11.88
CA MET A 1 -14.53 19.52 -11.28
C MET A 1 -15.85 18.79 -11.17
N SER A 2 -15.88 17.50 -11.47
CA SER A 2 -17.11 16.72 -11.33
C SER A 2 -17.39 16.46 -9.85
N GLU A 3 -18.65 16.14 -9.55
CA GLU A 3 -19.07 15.74 -8.20
C GLU A 3 -18.29 14.51 -7.73
N PHE A 4 -17.95 13.60 -8.65
CA PHE A 4 -17.16 12.41 -8.35
C PHE A 4 -15.76 12.77 -7.86
N ASP A 5 -15.08 13.70 -8.52
CA ASP A 5 -13.73 14.13 -8.11
C ASP A 5 -13.74 14.71 -6.70
N GLN A 6 -14.77 15.49 -6.38
CA GLN A 6 -14.91 16.07 -5.05
C GLN A 6 -15.14 14.98 -4.00
N LEU A 7 -16.00 14.01 -4.29
CA LEU A 7 -16.27 12.89 -3.39
C LEU A 7 -14.98 12.09 -3.10
N TYR A 8 -14.22 11.76 -4.13
CA TYR A 8 -12.97 11.02 -3.96
C TYR A 8 -11.94 11.81 -3.19
N ARG A 9 -11.88 13.12 -3.38
CA ARG A 9 -11.00 13.99 -2.59
C ARG A 9 -11.38 13.96 -1.11
N GLU A 10 -12.65 13.95 -0.80
CA GLU A 10 -13.11 13.84 0.60
C GLU A 10 -12.71 12.50 1.21
N VAL A 11 -12.80 11.41 0.44
CA VAL A 11 -12.37 10.09 0.87
C VAL A 11 -10.85 10.08 1.14
N ILE A 12 -10.07 10.68 0.26
CA ILE A 12 -8.61 10.79 0.42
C ILE A 12 -8.27 11.60 1.68
N LEU A 13 -8.95 12.72 1.89
CA LEU A 13 -8.72 13.55 3.08
C LEU A 13 -9.11 12.82 4.36
N ASP A 14 -10.20 12.05 4.33
CA ASP A 14 -10.60 11.26 5.49
C ASP A 14 -9.55 10.22 5.83
N HIS A 15 -9.06 9.47 4.85
CA HIS A 15 -8.00 8.49 5.07
C HIS A 15 -6.70 9.12 5.52
N TYR A 16 -6.41 10.33 5.05
CA TYR A 16 -5.23 11.06 5.47
C TYR A 16 -5.32 11.53 6.93
N ARG A 17 -6.47 12.04 7.33
CA ARG A 17 -6.70 12.53 8.70
C ARG A 17 -6.92 11.43 9.70
N ASN A 18 -7.57 10.35 9.27
CA ASN A 18 -7.94 9.21 10.12
C ASN A 18 -7.47 7.92 9.46
N PRO A 19 -6.16 7.70 9.38
CA PRO A 19 -5.65 6.53 8.65
C PRO A 19 -6.06 5.21 9.32
N ARG A 20 -6.51 4.27 8.51
CA ARG A 20 -6.81 2.91 8.93
C ARG A 20 -5.50 2.14 8.95
N GLY A 21 -5.36 1.25 9.92
CA GLY A 21 -4.14 0.47 10.06
C GLY A 21 -2.92 1.29 10.47
N HIS A 22 -3.11 2.49 11.03
CA HIS A 22 -1.99 3.30 11.49
C HIS A 22 -1.32 2.68 12.71
N GLY A 23 0.00 2.60 12.68
CA GLY A 23 0.80 1.99 13.72
C GLY A 23 1.30 0.60 13.31
N LEU A 24 2.58 0.32 13.57
CA LEU A 24 3.15 -0.99 13.24
C LEU A 24 2.62 -2.06 14.20
N LEU A 25 2.41 -3.25 13.65
CA LEU A 25 1.95 -4.40 14.43
C LEU A 25 3.13 -5.01 15.20
N ASP A 26 2.87 -5.43 16.43
CA ASP A 26 3.82 -6.16 17.26
C ASP A 26 3.05 -7.19 18.10
N PRO A 27 3.20 -8.49 17.87
CA PRO A 27 4.07 -9.10 16.86
C PRO A 27 3.55 -8.97 15.43
N HIS A 28 4.43 -9.24 14.47
CA HIS A 28 4.09 -9.29 13.04
C HIS A 28 4.75 -10.52 12.40
N ASP A 29 4.22 -10.93 11.23
CA ASP A 29 4.74 -12.06 10.48
C ASP A 29 5.62 -11.61 9.30
N ALA A 30 5.39 -10.40 8.81
CA ALA A 30 6.18 -9.82 7.73
C ALA A 30 6.26 -8.30 7.92
N GLN A 31 7.36 -7.71 7.48
CA GLN A 31 7.55 -6.27 7.51
C GLN A 31 8.51 -5.86 6.39
N ALA A 32 8.22 -4.72 5.80
CA ALA A 32 9.12 -4.11 4.82
C ALA A 32 8.95 -2.60 4.84
N GLU A 33 9.92 -1.91 4.27
CA GLU A 33 9.89 -0.46 4.13
C GLU A 33 10.27 -0.06 2.71
N GLY A 34 9.82 1.10 2.30
CA GLY A 34 10.17 1.66 1.01
C GLY A 34 10.10 3.17 1.04
N GLN A 35 10.70 3.78 0.04
CA GLN A 35 10.78 5.23 -0.09
C GLN A 35 10.54 5.63 -1.53
N ASN A 36 9.90 6.79 -1.72
CA ASN A 36 9.84 7.44 -3.02
C ASN A 36 10.72 8.69 -2.96
N PRO A 37 11.95 8.63 -3.47
CA PRO A 37 12.89 9.75 -3.34
C PRO A 37 12.44 11.00 -4.11
N LEU A 38 11.56 10.87 -5.11
CA LEU A 38 11.06 12.02 -5.86
C LEU A 38 10.16 12.91 -5.00
N CYS A 39 9.41 12.34 -4.05
CA CYS A 39 8.45 13.06 -3.23
C CYS A 39 8.82 13.08 -1.75
N GLY A 40 9.88 12.37 -1.35
CA GLY A 40 10.25 12.23 0.05
C GLY A 40 9.29 11.38 0.87
N ASP A 41 8.45 10.57 0.22
CA ASP A 41 7.54 9.67 0.90
C ASP A 41 8.28 8.47 1.46
N GLU A 42 7.89 8.03 2.65
CA GLU A 42 8.42 6.84 3.31
C GLU A 42 7.27 6.04 3.89
N VAL A 43 7.30 4.72 3.74
CA VAL A 43 6.29 3.82 4.32
C VAL A 43 6.97 2.57 4.85
N THR A 44 6.63 2.21 6.09
CA THR A 44 6.95 0.92 6.68
C THR A 44 5.64 0.18 6.91
N LEU A 45 5.54 -1.05 6.45
CA LEU A 45 4.34 -1.88 6.55
C LEU A 45 4.66 -3.15 7.31
N SER A 46 3.77 -3.53 8.23
CA SER A 46 3.82 -4.81 8.92
C SER A 46 2.53 -5.59 8.65
N VAL A 47 2.66 -6.91 8.54
CA VAL A 47 1.55 -7.81 8.22
C VAL A 47 1.47 -8.91 9.26
N ARG A 48 0.26 -9.24 9.68
CA ARG A 48 -0.01 -10.40 10.52
C ARG A 48 -1.01 -11.30 9.80
N PHE A 49 -0.71 -12.59 9.76
CA PHE A 49 -1.59 -13.60 9.15
C PHE A 49 -2.48 -14.24 10.21
N ARG A 50 -3.60 -14.81 9.76
CA ARG A 50 -4.46 -15.66 10.58
C ARG A 50 -3.73 -16.99 10.86
N GLU A 51 -4.37 -17.86 11.63
CA GLU A 51 -3.79 -19.16 12.01
C GLU A 51 -3.43 -20.03 10.80
N ASP A 52 -4.11 -19.86 9.65
CA ASP A 52 -3.78 -20.57 8.42
C ASP A 52 -2.41 -20.18 7.85
N GLY A 53 -1.80 -19.10 8.35
CA GLY A 53 -0.51 -18.62 7.88
C GLY A 53 -0.53 -17.97 6.50
N GLU A 54 -1.70 -17.77 5.90
CA GLU A 54 -1.84 -17.26 4.54
C GLU A 54 -2.80 -16.08 4.43
N THR A 55 -3.89 -16.09 5.21
CA THR A 55 -4.89 -15.01 5.16
C THR A 55 -4.42 -13.83 5.99
N ILE A 56 -4.46 -12.65 5.40
CA ILE A 56 -4.06 -11.42 6.08
C ILE A 56 -5.11 -11.07 7.13
N ASP A 57 -4.71 -11.09 8.39
CA ASP A 57 -5.56 -10.70 9.51
C ASP A 57 -5.55 -9.20 9.68
N ALA A 58 -4.37 -8.59 9.64
CA ALA A 58 -4.21 -7.16 9.81
C ALA A 58 -2.96 -6.66 9.11
N VAL A 59 -3.00 -5.40 8.70
CA VAL A 59 -1.85 -4.66 8.18
C VAL A 59 -1.74 -3.38 8.98
N GLY A 60 -0.53 -3.11 9.47
CA GLY A 60 -0.23 -1.86 10.14
C GLY A 60 0.82 -1.09 9.36
N PHE A 61 0.78 0.23 9.43
CA PHE A 61 1.79 1.04 8.78
C PHE A 61 2.15 2.29 9.55
N GLU A 62 3.36 2.74 9.32
CA GLU A 62 3.83 4.07 9.70
C GLU A 62 4.53 4.66 8.49
N GLY A 63 4.51 5.97 8.39
CA GLY A 63 5.17 6.62 7.29
C GLY A 63 4.94 8.11 7.31
N ARG A 64 5.56 8.77 6.37
CA ARG A 64 5.42 10.21 6.15
C ARG A 64 5.49 10.49 4.66
N GLY A 65 4.85 11.56 4.26
CA GLY A 65 4.81 11.94 2.85
C GLY A 65 3.55 12.72 2.54
N CYS A 66 3.24 12.82 1.26
CA CYS A 66 2.08 13.57 0.79
C CYS A 66 0.76 12.90 1.18
N ALA A 67 -0.33 13.65 1.10
CA ALA A 67 -1.66 13.14 1.41
C ALA A 67 -2.04 11.93 0.56
N ILE A 68 -1.64 11.89 -0.71
CA ILE A 68 -1.93 10.77 -1.61
C ILE A 68 -1.25 9.49 -1.12
N SER A 69 0.03 9.56 -0.78
CA SER A 69 0.80 8.42 -0.28
C SER A 69 0.17 7.84 0.99
N GLN A 70 -0.14 8.70 1.95
CA GLN A 70 -0.71 8.27 3.23
C GLN A 70 -2.13 7.73 3.08
N ALA A 71 -2.97 8.41 2.30
CA ALA A 71 -4.34 7.97 2.07
C ALA A 71 -4.39 6.65 1.30
N ALA A 72 -3.56 6.49 0.28
CA ALA A 72 -3.51 5.26 -0.51
C ALA A 72 -3.07 4.08 0.36
N THR A 73 -2.10 4.26 1.24
CA THR A 73 -1.66 3.20 2.15
C THR A 73 -2.76 2.83 3.14
N SER A 74 -3.48 3.82 3.66
CA SER A 74 -4.65 3.59 4.52
C SER A 74 -5.72 2.78 3.80
N MET A 75 -6.07 3.15 2.56
CA MET A 75 -7.04 2.42 1.74
C MET A 75 -6.58 0.99 1.48
N LEU A 76 -5.29 0.81 1.25
CA LEU A 76 -4.70 -0.51 1.02
C LEU A 76 -4.91 -1.44 2.20
N THR A 77 -4.78 -0.96 3.43
CA THR A 77 -4.96 -1.80 4.62
C THR A 77 -6.35 -2.41 4.68
N GLU A 78 -7.36 -1.65 4.29
CA GLU A 78 -8.74 -2.15 4.22
C GLU A 78 -8.94 -3.09 3.03
N LEU A 79 -8.35 -2.75 1.89
CA LEU A 79 -8.51 -3.51 0.65
C LEU A 79 -8.00 -4.95 0.76
N VAL A 80 -6.89 -5.15 1.47
CA VAL A 80 -6.21 -6.46 1.53
C VAL A 80 -6.60 -7.29 2.74
N GLN A 81 -7.26 -6.73 3.73
CA GLN A 81 -7.69 -7.48 4.90
C GLN A 81 -8.63 -8.62 4.50
N GLY A 82 -8.34 -9.82 4.96
CA GLY A 82 -9.12 -11.00 4.63
C GLY A 82 -8.73 -11.69 3.32
N ARG A 83 -7.79 -11.10 2.56
CA ARG A 83 -7.24 -11.75 1.35
C ARG A 83 -6.02 -12.58 1.71
N THR A 84 -5.66 -13.55 0.87
CA THR A 84 -4.46 -14.34 1.07
C THR A 84 -3.24 -13.63 0.52
N ALA A 85 -2.05 -14.04 0.99
CA ALA A 85 -0.80 -13.52 0.46
C ALA A 85 -0.69 -13.77 -1.06
N ALA A 86 -1.13 -14.93 -1.54
CA ALA A 86 -1.12 -15.26 -2.97
C ALA A 86 -2.01 -14.32 -3.78
N GLU A 87 -3.20 -14.01 -3.27
CA GLU A 87 -4.12 -13.07 -3.93
C GLU A 87 -3.51 -11.67 -4.03
N VAL A 88 -2.88 -11.20 -2.96
CA VAL A 88 -2.27 -9.87 -2.93
C VAL A 88 -1.02 -9.82 -3.81
N ALA A 89 -0.28 -10.92 -3.92
CA ALA A 89 0.89 -11.00 -4.80
C ALA A 89 0.53 -10.68 -6.26
N VAL A 90 -0.65 -11.08 -6.70
CA VAL A 90 -1.15 -10.84 -8.07
C VAL A 90 -2.19 -9.71 -8.14
N LEU A 91 -2.40 -8.99 -7.05
CA LEU A 91 -3.37 -7.89 -7.01
C LEU A 91 -2.97 -6.81 -8.01
N PRO A 92 -3.84 -6.46 -8.99
CA PRO A 92 -3.53 -5.40 -9.94
C PRO A 92 -3.51 -4.04 -9.25
N LYS A 93 -2.58 -3.19 -9.64
CA LYS A 93 -2.52 -1.81 -9.13
C LYS A 93 -3.81 -1.05 -9.40
N GLU A 94 -4.53 -1.42 -10.46
CA GLU A 94 -5.79 -0.79 -10.86
C GLU A 94 -6.85 -0.89 -9.77
N GLU A 95 -6.89 -1.97 -8.98
CA GLU A 95 -7.85 -2.08 -7.88
C GLU A 95 -7.65 -0.98 -6.84
N LEU A 96 -6.40 -0.68 -6.49
CA LEU A 96 -6.11 0.41 -5.57
C LEU A 96 -6.38 1.77 -6.21
N LEU A 97 -5.99 1.93 -7.47
CA LEU A 97 -6.22 3.18 -8.19
C LEU A 97 -7.71 3.49 -8.35
N ASP A 98 -8.54 2.48 -8.55
CA ASP A 98 -10.00 2.63 -8.60
C ASP A 98 -10.57 3.10 -7.26
N GLU A 99 -10.02 2.63 -6.15
CA GLU A 99 -10.42 3.10 -4.81
C GLU A 99 -10.05 4.57 -4.59
N ILE A 100 -8.89 5.00 -5.09
CA ILE A 100 -8.47 6.40 -5.03
C ILE A 100 -9.38 7.26 -5.90
N GLY A 101 -9.72 6.78 -7.09
CA GLY A 101 -10.81 7.29 -7.92
C GLY A 101 -10.58 8.61 -8.63
N ILE A 102 -9.40 9.22 -8.50
CA ILE A 102 -9.06 10.46 -9.22
C ILE A 102 -7.87 10.24 -10.16
N PRO A 103 -7.81 11.00 -11.27
CA PRO A 103 -6.64 10.93 -12.14
C PRO A 103 -5.38 11.37 -11.40
N LEU A 104 -4.28 10.67 -11.62
CA LEU A 104 -3.01 10.98 -11.00
C LEU A 104 -1.96 11.26 -12.08
N THR A 105 -1.13 12.26 -11.85
CA THR A 105 0.06 12.50 -12.67
C THR A 105 1.05 11.36 -12.47
N PRO A 106 2.02 11.15 -13.38
CA PRO A 106 3.01 10.08 -13.21
C PRO A 106 3.74 10.12 -11.86
N VAL A 107 4.07 11.29 -11.34
CA VAL A 107 4.71 11.44 -10.03
C VAL A 107 3.78 11.02 -8.91
N ARG A 108 2.52 11.47 -8.95
CA ARG A 108 1.52 11.12 -7.93
C ARG A 108 1.16 9.64 -7.98
N LEU A 109 1.21 9.04 -9.15
CA LEU A 109 0.98 7.60 -9.32
C LEU A 109 2.00 6.80 -8.51
N LYS A 110 3.26 7.19 -8.53
CA LYS A 110 4.30 6.55 -7.72
C LYS A 110 4.04 6.73 -6.23
N CYS A 111 3.58 7.90 -5.81
CA CYS A 111 3.19 8.15 -4.42
C CYS A 111 2.06 7.20 -3.99
N ALA A 112 1.05 7.05 -4.84
CA ALA A 112 -0.10 6.19 -4.56
C ALA A 112 0.28 4.70 -4.47
N LEU A 113 1.26 4.27 -5.26
CA LEU A 113 1.64 2.86 -5.37
C LEU A 113 2.71 2.43 -4.37
N LEU A 114 3.32 3.35 -3.65
CA LEU A 114 4.41 3.05 -2.72
C LEU A 114 4.01 1.98 -1.69
N GLY A 115 2.88 2.16 -1.01
CA GLY A 115 2.40 1.22 0.00
C GLY A 115 2.13 -0.17 -0.56
N LEU A 116 1.49 -0.25 -1.72
CA LEU A 116 1.23 -1.54 -2.38
C LEU A 116 2.54 -2.24 -2.75
N GLY A 117 3.51 -1.51 -3.26
CA GLY A 117 4.83 -2.07 -3.57
C GLY A 117 5.53 -2.62 -2.34
N VAL A 118 5.52 -1.87 -1.24
CA VAL A 118 6.10 -2.29 0.03
C VAL A 118 5.42 -3.56 0.54
N LEU A 119 4.09 -3.62 0.46
CA LEU A 119 3.34 -4.81 0.87
C LEU A 119 3.72 -6.05 0.05
N LYS A 120 3.80 -5.91 -1.27
CA LYS A 120 4.20 -7.02 -2.16
C LYS A 120 5.61 -7.52 -1.83
N VAL A 121 6.54 -6.62 -1.55
CA VAL A 121 7.90 -6.98 -1.14
C VAL A 121 7.89 -7.72 0.21
N ALA A 122 7.11 -7.24 1.18
CA ALA A 122 6.99 -7.90 2.48
C ALA A 122 6.49 -9.34 2.33
N LEU A 123 5.45 -9.54 1.52
CA LEU A 123 4.88 -10.86 1.27
C LEU A 123 5.85 -11.76 0.49
N HIS A 124 6.55 -11.20 -0.49
CA HIS A 124 7.57 -11.92 -1.24
C HIS A 124 8.67 -12.46 -0.33
N ARG A 125 9.18 -11.62 0.57
CA ARG A 125 10.22 -12.02 1.52
C ARG A 125 9.75 -13.08 2.51
N SER A 126 8.51 -12.96 2.96
CA SER A 126 7.95 -13.85 3.98
C SER A 126 7.48 -15.18 3.42
N LYS A 127 6.85 -15.16 2.24
CA LYS A 127 6.17 -16.33 1.67
C LYS A 127 6.82 -16.87 0.41
N GLY A 128 7.83 -16.18 -0.15
CA GLY A 128 8.40 -16.55 -1.42
C GLY A 128 7.46 -16.34 -2.60
N THR A 129 6.40 -15.52 -2.43
CA THR A 129 5.50 -15.20 -3.54
C THR A 129 6.28 -14.41 -4.60
N PRO A 130 6.07 -14.69 -5.91
CA PRO A 130 6.80 -13.98 -6.94
C PRO A 130 6.42 -12.51 -6.98
N LEU A 131 7.43 -11.64 -7.13
CA LEU A 131 7.19 -10.23 -7.38
C LEU A 131 6.88 -10.08 -8.86
N PRO A 132 5.68 -9.55 -9.25
CA PRO A 132 5.34 -9.40 -10.65
C PRO A 132 6.36 -8.58 -11.43
N ALA A 133 6.55 -8.89 -12.71
CA ALA A 133 7.56 -8.24 -13.55
C ALA A 133 7.41 -6.71 -13.57
N GLU A 134 6.18 -6.21 -13.58
CA GLU A 134 5.90 -4.76 -13.56
C GLU A 134 6.40 -4.08 -12.29
N TRP A 135 6.53 -4.83 -11.18
CA TRP A 135 6.99 -4.29 -9.90
C TRP A 135 8.50 -4.35 -9.73
N GLN A 136 9.20 -5.16 -10.52
CA GLN A 136 10.65 -5.27 -10.41
C GLN A 136 11.34 -3.96 -10.76
N GLY A 137 10.90 -3.29 -11.82
CA GLY A 137 11.41 -1.96 -12.18
C GLY A 137 11.02 -0.89 -11.17
N LEU A 138 9.78 -0.93 -10.69
CA LEU A 138 9.29 0.01 -9.67
C LEU A 138 10.00 -0.19 -8.33
N ALA A 139 10.40 -1.42 -8.02
CA ALA A 139 11.13 -1.70 -6.79
C ALA A 139 12.44 -0.91 -6.73
N ASP A 140 13.15 -0.82 -7.84
CA ASP A 140 14.37 -0.03 -7.92
C ASP A 140 14.08 1.47 -7.81
N GLU A 141 13.07 1.96 -8.54
CA GLU A 141 12.69 3.37 -8.52
C GLU A 141 12.19 3.84 -7.16
N LEU A 142 11.49 2.98 -6.43
CA LEU A 142 10.87 3.30 -5.16
C LEU A 142 11.72 2.87 -3.95
N ASN A 143 12.95 2.42 -4.17
CA ASN A 143 13.80 1.92 -3.08
C ASN A 143 13.06 0.94 -2.17
N LEU A 144 12.39 -0.03 -2.77
CA LEU A 144 11.69 -1.07 -2.03
C LEU A 144 12.73 -2.06 -1.52
N GLY A 145 13.22 -1.72 -0.37
CA GLY A 145 14.27 -2.37 0.31
C GLY A 145 14.39 -3.81 0.32
#